data_085b4ae4958a70b3d9bb158b73677bfc
#
_entry.id   085b4ae4958a70b3d9bb158b73677bfc
#
_cell.length_a   1.000
_cell.length_b   1.000
_cell.length_c   1.000
_cell.angle_alpha   90.00
_cell.angle_beta   90.00
_cell.angle_gamma   90.00
#
_symmetry.space_group_name_H-M   'P 1'
#
loop_
_entity.id
_entity.type
_entity.pdbx_description
1 polymer ?
#
loop_
_entity_poly.entity_id
_entity_poly.type
_entity_poly.pdbx_seq_one_letter_code
_entity_poly.pdbx_strand_id
1 'polypeptide(L)'
;MNLTQPEVQDWLHTYQTLDWSAPNASLRVYPSAIYLKDIQAAGLHGGAQNVYFEANGAYTGELSIEQLQSIGAQSVLIGHSERRQLFNEDDTLLAQKVSACATASFPFVLCCGEAIDTRTAGEHIEFVLAQLSENLRLLTVTDLHLLVVAYEPIWAIGSGLSADLDQITEMHQAIRNHLVELFGAEGEQVPILYGGSVNAANAKAIFSCPNVDGALVGGASLDPLIFNQLWQALQA
;
A
#
# COMPACT_ATOMS: atom_id res chain seq x y z
N MET A 1 -13.32 5.94 -0.76
CA MET A 1 -14.70 5.79 -1.30
C MET A 1 -14.84 6.66 -2.54
N ASN A 2 -14.46 6.13 -3.67
CA ASN A 2 -14.54 6.78 -4.97
C ASN A 2 -15.20 5.84 -5.96
N LEU A 3 -15.72 6.37 -7.04
CA LEU A 3 -16.38 5.68 -8.13
C LEU A 3 -17.65 4.92 -7.72
N THR A 4 -18.69 5.13 -8.48
CA THR A 4 -19.93 4.35 -8.50
C THR A 4 -19.79 3.15 -9.43
N GLN A 5 -20.74 2.22 -9.42
CA GLN A 5 -20.72 1.05 -10.31
C GLN A 5 -20.58 1.42 -11.81
N PRO A 6 -21.33 2.40 -12.37
CA PRO A 6 -21.13 2.81 -13.77
C PRO A 6 -19.70 3.34 -14.02
N GLU A 7 -19.16 4.17 -13.11
CA GLU A 7 -17.80 4.73 -13.25
C GLU A 7 -16.72 3.64 -13.18
N VAL A 8 -16.93 2.60 -12.37
CA VAL A 8 -16.01 1.43 -12.34
C VAL A 8 -16.06 0.69 -13.69
N GLN A 9 -17.23 0.52 -14.29
CA GLN A 9 -17.35 -0.12 -15.61
C GLN A 9 -16.65 0.72 -16.69
N ASP A 10 -16.81 2.04 -16.68
CA ASP A 10 -16.13 2.96 -17.59
C ASP A 10 -14.61 2.92 -17.40
N TRP A 11 -14.15 2.87 -16.13
CA TRP A 11 -12.74 2.71 -15.78
C TRP A 11 -12.17 1.41 -16.34
N LEU A 12 -12.85 0.28 -16.13
CA LEU A 12 -12.46 -1.04 -16.63
C LEU A 12 -12.44 -1.09 -18.16
N HIS A 13 -13.44 -0.50 -18.80
CA HIS A 13 -13.48 -0.42 -20.26
C HIS A 13 -12.26 0.34 -20.80
N THR A 14 -11.96 1.50 -20.24
CA THR A 14 -10.78 2.29 -20.64
C THR A 14 -9.49 1.54 -20.33
N TYR A 15 -9.36 0.91 -19.15
CA TYR A 15 -8.21 0.10 -18.77
C TYR A 15 -7.87 -0.95 -19.81
N GLN A 16 -8.87 -1.66 -20.35
CA GLN A 16 -8.69 -2.73 -21.34
C GLN A 16 -8.17 -2.23 -22.70
N THR A 17 -8.26 -0.93 -22.98
CA THR A 17 -7.75 -0.33 -24.22
C THR A 17 -6.28 0.09 -24.15
N LEU A 18 -5.68 0.05 -22.96
CA LEU A 18 -4.34 0.56 -22.69
C LEU A 18 -3.32 -0.58 -22.59
N ASP A 19 -2.05 -0.25 -22.85
CA ASP A 19 -0.94 -1.20 -22.68
C ASP A 19 -0.44 -1.18 -21.24
N TRP A 20 -0.53 -2.33 -20.58
CA TRP A 20 -0.06 -2.57 -19.21
C TRP A 20 1.07 -3.61 -19.18
N SER A 21 1.67 -3.91 -20.30
CA SER A 21 2.79 -4.84 -20.36
C SER A 21 4.01 -4.28 -19.61
N ALA A 22 4.56 -5.07 -18.71
CA ALA A 22 5.80 -4.77 -18.00
C ALA A 22 6.40 -6.08 -17.48
N PRO A 23 7.52 -6.56 -18.05
CA PRO A 23 8.07 -7.88 -17.73
C PRO A 23 8.57 -7.99 -16.29
N ASN A 24 8.91 -6.88 -15.63
CA ASN A 24 9.52 -6.86 -14.30
C ASN A 24 8.70 -6.10 -13.25
N ALA A 25 7.43 -5.77 -13.55
CA ALA A 25 6.56 -5.07 -12.64
C ALA A 25 5.22 -5.79 -12.47
N SER A 26 4.55 -5.59 -11.33
CA SER A 26 3.23 -6.12 -11.05
C SER A 26 2.27 -4.99 -10.71
N LEU A 27 1.07 -5.02 -11.28
CA LEU A 27 -0.01 -4.09 -11.01
C LEU A 27 -1.04 -4.74 -10.11
N ARG A 28 -1.43 -4.05 -9.04
CA ARG A 28 -2.55 -4.45 -8.16
C ARG A 28 -3.51 -3.29 -8.02
N VAL A 29 -4.80 -3.58 -7.95
CA VAL A 29 -5.85 -2.58 -7.79
C VAL A 29 -6.60 -2.84 -6.48
N TYR A 30 -6.79 -1.81 -5.68
CA TYR A 30 -7.49 -1.88 -4.39
C TYR A 30 -8.80 -1.08 -4.44
N PRO A 31 -9.86 -1.63 -5.04
CA PRO A 31 -11.14 -0.96 -5.14
C PRO A 31 -11.90 -0.97 -3.81
N SER A 32 -12.99 -0.23 -3.71
CA SER A 32 -14.01 -0.50 -2.68
C SER A 32 -14.42 -1.98 -2.73
N ALA A 33 -14.61 -2.63 -1.59
CA ALA A 33 -14.83 -4.07 -1.50
C ALA A 33 -16.01 -4.58 -2.36
N ILE A 34 -17.03 -3.75 -2.56
CA ILE A 34 -18.19 -4.06 -3.40
C ILE A 34 -17.86 -4.27 -4.88
N TYR A 35 -16.69 -3.80 -5.36
CA TYR A 35 -16.24 -3.91 -6.76
C TYR A 35 -15.11 -4.92 -6.96
N LEU A 36 -14.68 -5.64 -5.92
CA LEU A 36 -13.61 -6.63 -6.05
C LEU A 36 -13.90 -7.69 -7.11
N LYS A 37 -15.15 -8.16 -7.21
CA LYS A 37 -15.54 -9.14 -8.22
C LYS A 37 -15.47 -8.59 -9.64
N ASP A 38 -15.80 -7.32 -9.85
CA ASP A 38 -15.70 -6.68 -11.17
C ASP A 38 -14.24 -6.58 -11.62
N ILE A 39 -13.35 -6.16 -10.72
CA ILE A 39 -11.90 -6.08 -10.96
C ILE A 39 -11.33 -7.44 -11.36
N GLN A 40 -11.70 -8.49 -10.66
CA GLN A 40 -11.22 -9.84 -10.96
C GLN A 40 -11.80 -10.41 -12.25
N ALA A 41 -13.08 -10.15 -12.52
CA ALA A 41 -13.71 -10.54 -13.77
C ALA A 41 -13.04 -9.89 -15.00
N ALA A 42 -12.43 -8.71 -14.80
CA ALA A 42 -11.64 -8.03 -15.81
C ALA A 42 -10.18 -8.56 -15.93
N GLY A 43 -9.81 -9.60 -15.16
CA GLY A 43 -8.47 -10.19 -15.19
C GLY A 43 -7.41 -9.43 -14.40
N LEU A 44 -7.83 -8.48 -13.56
CA LEU A 44 -6.94 -7.68 -12.72
C LEU A 44 -6.65 -8.33 -11.37
N HIS A 45 -5.45 -8.11 -10.83
CA HIS A 45 -5.10 -8.48 -9.47
C HIS A 45 -5.76 -7.52 -8.48
N GLY A 46 -6.89 -7.96 -7.88
CA GLY A 46 -7.67 -7.18 -6.92
C GLY A 46 -7.26 -7.46 -5.48
N GLY A 47 -7.08 -6.40 -4.70
CA GLY A 47 -6.90 -6.45 -3.26
C GLY A 47 -7.96 -5.65 -2.50
N ALA A 48 -8.14 -5.92 -1.21
CA ALA A 48 -9.05 -5.19 -0.36
C ALA A 48 -8.37 -3.96 0.27
N GLN A 49 -9.14 -2.90 0.54
CA GLN A 49 -8.63 -1.69 1.20
C GLN A 49 -8.48 -1.84 2.72
N ASN A 50 -9.07 -2.88 3.31
CA ASN A 50 -9.02 -3.20 4.73
C ASN A 50 -9.47 -4.64 4.98
N VAL A 51 -9.14 -5.16 6.18
CA VAL A 51 -9.59 -6.45 6.69
C VAL A 51 -9.71 -6.37 8.21
N TYR A 52 -10.53 -7.23 8.81
CA TYR A 52 -10.52 -7.48 10.25
C TYR A 52 -9.70 -8.74 10.57
N PHE A 53 -9.15 -8.82 11.77
CA PHE A 53 -8.24 -9.90 12.16
C PHE A 53 -8.97 -11.19 12.58
N GLU A 54 -10.27 -11.11 12.92
CA GLU A 54 -11.06 -12.29 13.25
C GLU A 54 -11.61 -12.98 12.00
N ALA A 55 -11.58 -14.29 11.98
CA ALA A 55 -12.05 -15.09 10.84
C ALA A 55 -13.56 -14.98 10.62
N ASN A 56 -14.33 -14.89 11.71
CA ASN A 56 -15.79 -14.72 11.70
C ASN A 56 -16.28 -14.18 13.05
N GLY A 57 -17.54 -13.70 13.11
CA GLY A 57 -18.12 -13.22 14.35
C GLY A 57 -19.07 -12.03 14.20
N ALA A 58 -19.45 -11.44 15.33
CA ALA A 58 -20.36 -10.30 15.40
C ALA A 58 -19.60 -8.96 15.22
N TYR A 59 -19.01 -8.77 14.05
CA TYR A 59 -18.22 -7.59 13.68
C TYR A 59 -18.90 -6.88 12.51
N THR A 60 -20.06 -6.33 12.74
CA THR A 60 -20.93 -5.73 11.71
C THR A 60 -20.17 -4.67 10.90
N GLY A 61 -20.07 -4.89 9.59
CA GLY A 61 -19.40 -3.98 8.64
C GLY A 61 -17.97 -4.36 8.30
N GLU A 62 -17.32 -5.25 9.08
CA GLU A 62 -15.98 -5.73 8.79
C GLU A 62 -15.97 -6.91 7.80
N LEU A 63 -14.83 -7.10 7.15
CA LEU A 63 -14.56 -8.20 6.22
C LEU A 63 -13.46 -9.08 6.79
N SER A 64 -13.66 -10.40 6.80
CA SER A 64 -12.61 -11.35 7.19
C SER A 64 -11.73 -11.73 5.99
N ILE A 65 -10.53 -12.24 6.28
CA ILE A 65 -9.61 -12.76 5.26
C ILE A 65 -10.27 -13.88 4.46
N GLU A 66 -10.99 -14.80 5.13
CA GLU A 66 -11.70 -15.90 4.46
C GLU A 66 -12.77 -15.41 3.48
N GLN A 67 -13.52 -14.37 3.85
CA GLN A 67 -14.50 -13.75 2.94
C GLN A 67 -13.79 -13.14 1.72
N LEU A 68 -12.68 -12.44 1.91
CA LEU A 68 -11.90 -11.84 0.83
C LEU A 68 -11.31 -12.91 -0.10
N GLN A 69 -10.72 -13.96 0.46
CA GLN A 69 -10.18 -15.10 -0.32
C GLN A 69 -11.29 -15.81 -1.11
N SER A 70 -12.49 -15.97 -0.52
CA SER A 70 -13.62 -16.65 -1.15
C SER A 70 -14.14 -15.94 -2.42
N ILE A 71 -13.89 -14.65 -2.54
CA ILE A 71 -14.20 -13.86 -3.73
C ILE A 71 -12.96 -13.61 -4.61
N GLY A 72 -11.81 -14.24 -4.29
CA GLY A 72 -10.58 -14.22 -5.06
C GLY A 72 -9.69 -12.99 -4.81
N ALA A 73 -9.92 -12.19 -3.76
CA ALA A 73 -8.98 -11.13 -3.39
C ALA A 73 -7.59 -11.72 -3.12
N GLN A 74 -6.55 -11.05 -3.59
CA GLN A 74 -5.18 -11.58 -3.58
C GLN A 74 -4.27 -10.89 -2.56
N SER A 75 -4.72 -9.79 -1.98
CA SER A 75 -3.98 -9.02 -0.97
C SER A 75 -4.89 -8.02 -0.26
N VAL A 76 -4.33 -7.33 0.74
CA VAL A 76 -5.05 -6.28 1.48
C VAL A 76 -4.12 -5.14 1.87
N LEU A 77 -4.66 -3.91 1.96
CA LEU A 77 -4.00 -2.77 2.60
C LEU A 77 -4.26 -2.82 4.11
N ILE A 78 -3.23 -2.59 4.91
CA ILE A 78 -3.31 -2.51 6.38
C ILE A 78 -2.72 -1.18 6.83
N GLY A 79 -3.44 -0.45 7.68
CA GLY A 79 -2.93 0.74 8.35
C GLY A 79 -2.76 1.96 7.46
N HIS A 80 -3.50 2.07 6.34
CA HIS A 80 -3.52 3.29 5.54
C HIS A 80 -3.79 4.51 6.42
N SER A 81 -3.13 5.63 6.14
CA SER A 81 -3.18 6.84 6.95
C SER A 81 -4.59 7.32 7.29
N GLU A 82 -5.53 7.23 6.36
CA GLU A 82 -6.94 7.54 6.61
C GLU A 82 -7.55 6.65 7.70
N ARG A 83 -7.20 5.38 7.76
CA ARG A 83 -7.73 4.47 8.76
C ARG A 83 -7.14 4.73 10.14
N ARG A 84 -5.87 5.07 10.21
CA ARG A 84 -5.22 5.51 11.45
C ARG A 84 -5.84 6.80 11.98
N GLN A 85 -6.05 7.80 11.12
CA GLN A 85 -6.52 9.13 11.51
C GLN A 85 -8.03 9.22 11.72
N LEU A 86 -8.84 8.63 10.82
CA LEU A 86 -10.30 8.80 10.81
C LEU A 86 -11.04 7.68 11.56
N PHE A 87 -10.45 6.48 11.60
CA PHE A 87 -11.06 5.31 12.22
C PHE A 87 -10.32 4.82 13.46
N ASN A 88 -9.29 5.58 13.92
CA ASN A 88 -8.53 5.31 15.13
C ASN A 88 -7.91 3.89 15.18
N GLU A 89 -7.45 3.38 14.03
CA GLU A 89 -6.72 2.12 14.00
C GLU A 89 -5.31 2.34 14.58
N ASP A 90 -5.10 1.85 15.79
CA ASP A 90 -3.81 1.92 16.49
C ASP A 90 -2.87 0.77 16.09
N ASP A 91 -1.59 0.88 16.46
CA ASP A 91 -0.58 -0.11 16.11
C ASP A 91 -0.85 -1.49 16.74
N THR A 92 -1.55 -1.56 17.88
CA THR A 92 -1.96 -2.83 18.49
C THR A 92 -2.97 -3.57 17.61
N LEU A 93 -3.99 -2.88 17.12
CA LEU A 93 -4.97 -3.43 16.18
C LEU A 93 -4.32 -3.82 14.86
N LEU A 94 -3.38 -3.00 14.37
CA LEU A 94 -2.69 -3.28 13.11
C LEU A 94 -1.76 -4.51 13.22
N ALA A 95 -1.08 -4.70 14.35
CA ALA A 95 -0.29 -5.91 14.61
C ALA A 95 -1.16 -7.18 14.60
N GLN A 96 -2.41 -7.11 15.11
CA GLN A 96 -3.36 -8.23 15.02
C GLN A 96 -3.76 -8.53 13.57
N LYS A 97 -4.04 -7.49 12.75
CA LYS A 97 -4.36 -7.66 11.33
C LYS A 97 -3.18 -8.27 10.56
N VAL A 98 -1.96 -7.79 10.81
CA VAL A 98 -0.72 -8.33 10.21
C VAL A 98 -0.54 -9.80 10.58
N SER A 99 -0.69 -10.15 11.86
CA SER A 99 -0.59 -11.52 12.34
C SER A 99 -1.65 -12.45 11.72
N ALA A 100 -2.89 -11.96 11.56
CA ALA A 100 -3.95 -12.71 10.91
C ALA A 100 -3.64 -12.97 9.43
N CYS A 101 -3.09 -11.98 8.71
CA CYS A 101 -2.65 -12.14 7.33
C CYS A 101 -1.52 -13.18 7.20
N ALA A 102 -0.52 -13.13 8.09
CA ALA A 102 0.55 -14.12 8.13
C ALA A 102 0.01 -15.54 8.37
N THR A 103 -0.87 -15.70 9.37
CA THR A 103 -1.50 -16.99 9.70
C THR A 103 -2.29 -17.56 8.52
N ALA A 104 -3.00 -16.72 7.78
CA ALA A 104 -3.78 -17.11 6.61
C ALA A 104 -2.95 -17.21 5.32
N SER A 105 -1.65 -16.97 5.36
CA SER A 105 -0.77 -16.84 4.18
C SER A 105 -1.35 -15.86 3.13
N PHE A 106 -1.90 -14.73 3.60
CA PHE A 106 -2.56 -13.74 2.76
C PHE A 106 -1.68 -12.50 2.58
N PRO A 107 -1.24 -12.17 1.35
CA PRO A 107 -0.36 -11.03 1.09
C PRO A 107 -0.97 -9.70 1.54
N PHE A 108 -0.14 -8.79 2.02
CA PHE A 108 -0.61 -7.49 2.49
C PHE A 108 0.41 -6.36 2.22
N VAL A 109 -0.11 -5.15 2.14
CA VAL A 109 0.67 -3.92 2.11
C VAL A 109 0.47 -3.21 3.44
N LEU A 110 1.53 -3.09 4.23
CA LEU A 110 1.52 -2.35 5.48
C LEU A 110 1.88 -0.88 5.23
N CYS A 111 0.96 0.02 5.52
CA CYS A 111 1.16 1.45 5.41
C CYS A 111 1.73 2.03 6.72
N CYS A 112 2.76 2.85 6.60
CA CYS A 112 3.37 3.61 7.68
C CYS A 112 3.67 5.04 7.21
N GLY A 113 3.75 5.98 8.14
CA GLY A 113 4.05 7.35 7.77
C GLY A 113 3.77 8.35 8.87
N GLU A 114 4.23 9.58 8.67
CA GLU A 114 4.17 10.64 9.66
C GLU A 114 3.39 11.87 9.19
N ALA A 115 2.85 12.61 10.16
CA ALA A 115 2.24 13.92 9.95
C ALA A 115 3.32 15.02 9.87
N ILE A 116 2.91 16.20 9.37
CA ILE A 116 3.82 17.36 9.21
C ILE A 116 4.43 17.82 10.54
N ASP A 117 3.69 17.74 11.63
CA ASP A 117 4.18 18.18 12.94
C ASP A 117 5.33 17.28 13.43
N THR A 118 5.21 15.97 13.28
CA THR A 118 6.26 14.99 13.60
C THR A 118 7.50 15.22 12.74
N ARG A 119 7.32 15.51 11.45
CA ARG A 119 8.44 15.81 10.56
C ARG A 119 9.13 17.11 10.92
N THR A 120 8.36 18.16 11.24
CA THR A 120 8.90 19.46 11.63
C THR A 120 9.66 19.40 12.95
N ALA A 121 9.25 18.50 13.86
CA ALA A 121 9.96 18.22 15.11
C ALA A 121 11.28 17.44 14.89
N GLY A 122 11.52 16.89 13.68
CA GLY A 122 12.68 16.04 13.40
C GLY A 122 12.54 14.61 13.93
N GLU A 123 11.35 14.19 14.32
CA GLU A 123 11.05 12.90 14.95
C GLU A 123 10.53 11.86 13.95
N HIS A 124 10.42 12.21 12.66
CA HIS A 124 9.77 11.42 11.63
C HIS A 124 10.38 10.03 11.44
N ILE A 125 11.71 9.91 11.46
CA ILE A 125 12.37 8.60 11.30
C ILE A 125 12.01 7.70 12.49
N GLU A 126 12.25 8.15 13.72
CA GLU A 126 11.97 7.35 14.90
C GLU A 126 10.48 6.94 14.97
N PHE A 127 9.59 7.87 14.65
CA PHE A 127 8.16 7.63 14.66
C PHE A 127 7.74 6.54 13.64
N VAL A 128 8.22 6.60 12.40
CA VAL A 128 7.89 5.61 11.37
C VAL A 128 8.49 4.24 11.68
N LEU A 129 9.74 4.21 12.18
CA LEU A 129 10.38 2.95 12.54
C LEU A 129 9.70 2.30 13.77
N ALA A 130 9.21 3.08 14.72
CA ALA A 130 8.42 2.58 15.85
C ALA A 130 7.08 1.95 15.38
N GLN A 131 6.37 2.59 14.42
CA GLN A 131 5.19 1.98 13.80
C GLN A 131 5.52 0.62 13.20
N LEU A 132 6.60 0.52 12.41
CA LEU A 132 7.00 -0.75 11.78
C LEU A 132 7.36 -1.80 12.82
N SER A 133 8.14 -1.45 13.84
CA SER A 133 8.51 -2.37 14.92
C SER A 133 7.30 -2.96 15.62
N GLU A 134 6.32 -2.13 15.98
CA GLU A 134 5.11 -2.59 16.67
C GLU A 134 4.22 -3.41 15.76
N ASN A 135 4.01 -2.99 14.50
CA ASN A 135 3.11 -3.69 13.58
C ASN A 135 3.68 -5.03 13.11
N LEU A 136 5.02 -5.15 12.99
CA LEU A 136 5.69 -6.35 12.49
C LEU A 136 6.16 -7.30 13.59
N ARG A 137 5.96 -6.96 14.88
CA ARG A 137 6.49 -7.70 16.05
C ARG A 137 6.10 -9.18 16.14
N LEU A 138 5.03 -9.57 15.45
CA LEU A 138 4.55 -10.95 15.42
C LEU A 138 4.92 -11.70 14.14
N LEU A 139 5.58 -11.04 13.17
CA LEU A 139 6.06 -11.69 11.97
C LEU A 139 7.39 -12.42 12.20
N THR A 140 7.57 -13.46 11.43
CA THR A 140 8.84 -14.17 11.31
C THR A 140 9.43 -13.97 9.91
N VAL A 141 10.68 -14.34 9.73
CA VAL A 141 11.37 -14.28 8.43
C VAL A 141 10.60 -15.05 7.34
N THR A 142 9.93 -16.15 7.71
CA THR A 142 9.15 -16.95 6.75
C THR A 142 7.90 -16.25 6.21
N ASP A 143 7.44 -15.19 6.87
CA ASP A 143 6.24 -14.44 6.50
C ASP A 143 6.54 -13.27 5.55
N LEU A 144 7.83 -12.89 5.40
CA LEU A 144 8.24 -11.69 4.66
C LEU A 144 7.85 -11.69 3.19
N HIS A 145 7.68 -12.86 2.58
CA HIS A 145 7.20 -12.98 1.20
C HIS A 145 5.74 -12.49 1.00
N LEU A 146 5.01 -12.29 2.11
CA LEU A 146 3.64 -11.74 2.12
C LEU A 146 3.63 -10.22 2.28
N LEU A 147 4.72 -9.62 2.78
CA LEU A 147 4.81 -8.23 3.16
C LEU A 147 5.28 -7.34 2.00
N VAL A 148 4.59 -6.23 1.82
CA VAL A 148 5.05 -5.03 1.13
C VAL A 148 4.88 -3.88 2.11
N VAL A 149 5.86 -2.99 2.23
CA VAL A 149 5.73 -1.76 3.02
C VAL A 149 5.37 -0.60 2.10
N ALA A 150 4.46 0.29 2.52
CA ALA A 150 4.15 1.53 1.82
C ALA A 150 4.42 2.72 2.76
N TYR A 151 5.37 3.56 2.40
CA TYR A 151 5.66 4.79 3.13
C TYR A 151 4.77 5.93 2.64
N GLU A 152 3.98 6.46 3.54
CA GLU A 152 3.05 7.57 3.31
C GLU A 152 3.54 8.84 4.03
N PRO A 153 4.21 9.81 3.36
CA PRO A 153 4.37 11.15 3.92
C PRO A 153 2.98 11.80 3.98
N ILE A 154 2.26 11.67 5.13
CA ILE A 154 0.84 12.02 5.26
C ILE A 154 0.59 13.47 4.87
N TRP A 155 1.54 14.36 5.18
CA TRP A 155 1.53 15.78 4.83
C TRP A 155 1.59 16.05 3.31
N ALA A 156 2.03 15.07 2.52
CA ALA A 156 2.12 15.16 1.06
C ALA A 156 0.99 14.41 0.33
N ILE A 157 -0.01 13.87 1.06
CA ILE A 157 -1.15 13.17 0.46
C ILE A 157 -2.29 14.15 0.24
N GLY A 158 -2.72 14.34 -1.03
CA GLY A 158 -3.88 15.16 -1.37
C GLY A 158 -3.76 16.66 -1.06
N SER A 159 -2.63 17.10 -0.54
CA SER A 159 -2.40 18.51 -0.14
C SER A 159 -1.87 19.38 -1.29
N GLY A 160 -1.50 18.80 -2.42
CA GLY A 160 -0.77 19.46 -3.50
C GLY A 160 0.73 19.65 -3.22
N LEU A 161 1.20 19.29 -2.03
CA LEU A 161 2.62 19.19 -1.69
C LEU A 161 3.16 17.82 -2.13
N SER A 162 4.44 17.75 -2.42
CA SER A 162 5.15 16.48 -2.62
C SER A 162 6.43 16.49 -1.79
N ALA A 163 6.80 15.33 -1.25
CA ALA A 163 8.12 15.17 -0.67
C ALA A 163 9.17 15.37 -1.77
N ASP A 164 10.28 16.01 -1.44
CA ASP A 164 11.43 16.07 -2.34
C ASP A 164 12.17 14.73 -2.39
N LEU A 165 13.07 14.57 -3.37
CA LEU A 165 13.77 13.30 -3.59
C LEU A 165 14.72 12.92 -2.44
N ASP A 166 15.28 13.91 -1.75
CA ASP A 166 16.16 13.69 -0.61
C ASP A 166 15.35 13.16 0.59
N GLN A 167 14.17 13.73 0.85
CA GLN A 167 13.24 13.28 1.89
C GLN A 167 12.73 11.84 1.61
N ILE A 168 12.44 11.53 0.35
CA ILE A 168 12.02 10.18 -0.06
C ILE A 168 13.16 9.19 0.17
N THR A 169 14.36 9.52 -0.32
CA THR A 169 15.55 8.67 -0.20
C THR A 169 15.92 8.44 1.26
N GLU A 170 15.92 9.48 2.10
CA GLU A 170 16.18 9.39 3.53
C GLU A 170 15.27 8.38 4.21
N MET A 171 13.95 8.51 4.02
CA MET A 171 12.99 7.65 4.70
C MET A 171 13.00 6.22 4.16
N HIS A 172 13.07 6.04 2.83
CA HIS A 172 13.16 4.70 2.25
C HIS A 172 14.44 3.97 2.70
N GLN A 173 15.57 4.67 2.82
CA GLN A 173 16.79 4.10 3.36
C GLN A 173 16.66 3.75 4.84
N ALA A 174 16.03 4.60 5.65
CA ALA A 174 15.78 4.33 7.06
C ALA A 174 14.90 3.09 7.24
N ILE A 175 13.81 2.98 6.47
CA ILE A 175 12.91 1.82 6.48
C ILE A 175 13.66 0.55 6.06
N ARG A 176 14.47 0.59 4.99
CA ARG A 176 15.27 -0.54 4.53
C ARG A 176 16.23 -1.02 5.61
N ASN A 177 16.98 -0.12 6.20
CA ASN A 177 17.91 -0.45 7.28
C ASN A 177 17.19 -1.10 8.47
N HIS A 178 16.02 -0.58 8.83
CA HIS A 178 15.22 -1.12 9.92
C HIS A 178 14.65 -2.52 9.64
N LEU A 179 14.21 -2.77 8.42
CA LEU A 179 13.77 -4.12 8.01
C LEU A 179 14.93 -5.13 8.07
N VAL A 180 16.14 -4.71 7.71
CA VAL A 180 17.36 -5.53 7.86
C VAL A 180 17.71 -5.73 9.34
N GLU A 181 17.55 -4.72 10.19
CA GLU A 181 17.73 -4.86 11.63
C GLU A 181 16.77 -5.87 12.25
N LEU A 182 15.48 -5.82 11.84
CA LEU A 182 14.44 -6.73 12.36
C LEU A 182 14.57 -8.18 11.85
N PHE A 183 14.95 -8.36 10.58
CA PHE A 183 14.80 -9.66 9.89
C PHE A 183 16.10 -10.18 9.24
N GLY A 184 17.22 -9.50 9.45
CA GLY A 184 18.48 -9.89 8.81
C GLY A 184 18.48 -9.64 7.29
N ALA A 185 19.23 -10.47 6.56
CA ALA A 185 19.39 -10.33 5.12
C ALA A 185 18.08 -10.42 4.32
N GLU A 186 17.09 -11.13 4.83
CA GLU A 186 15.78 -11.26 4.21
C GLU A 186 14.99 -9.94 4.19
N GLY A 187 15.27 -9.03 5.13
CA GLY A 187 14.73 -7.67 5.14
C GLY A 187 15.10 -6.84 3.90
N GLU A 188 16.22 -7.16 3.23
CA GLU A 188 16.62 -6.54 1.96
C GLU A 188 15.63 -6.83 0.81
N GLN A 189 14.89 -7.91 0.89
CA GLN A 189 13.99 -8.36 -0.18
C GLN A 189 12.56 -7.84 -0.04
N VAL A 190 12.20 -7.20 1.07
CA VAL A 190 10.87 -6.66 1.28
C VAL A 190 10.67 -5.43 0.40
N PRO A 191 9.67 -5.41 -0.51
CA PRO A 191 9.44 -4.24 -1.35
C PRO A 191 8.96 -3.04 -0.52
N ILE A 192 9.45 -1.83 -0.87
CA ILE A 192 9.06 -0.57 -0.24
C ILE A 192 8.47 0.35 -1.30
N LEU A 193 7.18 0.68 -1.15
CA LEU A 193 6.46 1.58 -2.05
C LEU A 193 6.45 3.00 -1.51
N TYR A 194 6.50 3.97 -2.40
CA TYR A 194 6.22 5.36 -2.08
C TYR A 194 4.71 5.64 -2.18
N GLY A 195 4.09 6.11 -1.09
CA GLY A 195 2.65 6.38 -0.95
C GLY A 195 2.29 7.87 -0.95
N GLY A 196 3.21 8.76 -1.25
CA GLY A 196 2.91 10.18 -1.39
C GLY A 196 2.39 10.56 -2.78
N SER A 197 2.35 11.85 -3.08
CA SER A 197 1.84 12.37 -4.35
C SER A 197 2.76 12.01 -5.53
N VAL A 198 2.25 11.14 -6.41
CA VAL A 198 2.92 10.74 -7.66
C VAL A 198 2.10 11.19 -8.86
N ASN A 199 2.77 11.78 -9.87
CA ASN A 199 2.18 12.20 -11.12
C ASN A 199 3.16 11.99 -12.28
N ALA A 200 2.73 12.17 -13.52
CA ALA A 200 3.56 11.92 -14.70
C ALA A 200 4.86 12.74 -14.74
N ALA A 201 4.89 13.92 -14.11
CA ALA A 201 6.08 14.79 -14.13
C ALA A 201 7.15 14.34 -13.13
N ASN A 202 6.78 13.74 -11.98
CA ASN A 202 7.71 13.36 -10.92
C ASN A 202 7.95 11.85 -10.83
N ALA A 203 7.12 11.01 -11.45
CA ALA A 203 7.14 9.55 -11.30
C ALA A 203 8.52 8.95 -11.61
N LYS A 204 9.12 9.29 -12.76
CA LYS A 204 10.43 8.76 -13.16
C LYS A 204 11.53 9.11 -12.14
N ALA A 205 11.55 10.32 -11.63
CA ALA A 205 12.53 10.74 -10.63
C ALA A 205 12.33 9.99 -9.30
N ILE A 206 11.08 9.82 -8.85
CA ILE A 206 10.73 9.07 -7.64
C ILE A 206 11.15 7.60 -7.78
N PHE A 207 10.80 6.96 -8.89
CA PHE A 207 11.14 5.54 -9.11
C PHE A 207 12.64 5.29 -9.31
N SER A 208 13.42 6.35 -9.54
CA SER A 208 14.89 6.27 -9.58
C SER A 208 15.55 6.45 -8.21
N CYS A 209 14.78 6.80 -7.16
CA CYS A 209 15.33 6.91 -5.80
C CYS A 209 15.72 5.53 -5.26
N PRO A 210 16.84 5.42 -4.54
CA PRO A 210 17.24 4.18 -3.88
C PRO A 210 16.14 3.65 -2.95
N ASN A 211 15.94 2.33 -2.95
CA ASN A 211 14.93 1.62 -2.15
C ASN A 211 13.45 2.01 -2.43
N VAL A 212 13.16 2.65 -3.55
CA VAL A 212 11.79 2.83 -4.03
C VAL A 212 11.49 1.74 -5.04
N ASP A 213 10.76 0.71 -4.62
CA ASP A 213 10.43 -0.46 -5.45
C ASP A 213 9.13 -0.27 -6.25
N GLY A 214 8.42 0.84 -6.06
CA GLY A 214 7.18 1.18 -6.75
C GLY A 214 6.39 2.26 -6.02
N ALA A 215 5.08 2.36 -6.30
CA ALA A 215 4.21 3.33 -5.63
C ALA A 215 2.86 2.76 -5.22
N LEU A 216 2.32 3.27 -4.11
CA LEU A 216 0.91 3.14 -3.73
C LEU A 216 0.19 4.41 -4.19
N VAL A 217 -0.59 4.30 -5.28
CA VAL A 217 -1.17 5.45 -5.98
C VAL A 217 -2.62 5.66 -5.58
N GLY A 218 -2.94 6.82 -5.01
CA GLY A 218 -4.30 7.22 -4.63
C GLY A 218 -5.04 7.91 -5.78
N GLY A 219 -5.25 9.24 -5.69
CA GLY A 219 -6.10 10.01 -6.61
C GLY A 219 -5.81 9.83 -8.09
N ALA A 220 -4.55 9.73 -8.49
CA ALA A 220 -4.17 9.53 -9.89
C ALA A 220 -4.61 8.16 -10.45
N SER A 221 -4.92 7.18 -9.62
CA SER A 221 -5.45 5.88 -10.05
C SER A 221 -6.93 5.90 -10.43
N LEU A 222 -7.65 6.98 -10.12
CA LEU A 222 -9.07 7.13 -10.45
C LEU A 222 -9.30 7.38 -11.95
N ASP A 223 -8.28 7.86 -12.66
CA ASP A 223 -8.28 8.00 -14.11
C ASP A 223 -7.30 6.97 -14.72
N PRO A 224 -7.78 5.97 -15.47
CA PRO A 224 -6.94 4.92 -16.03
C PRO A 224 -5.90 5.45 -17.04
N LEU A 225 -6.15 6.58 -17.71
CA LEU A 225 -5.17 7.21 -18.60
C LEU A 225 -4.00 7.80 -17.84
N ILE A 226 -4.29 8.53 -16.75
CA ILE A 226 -3.24 9.07 -15.86
C ILE A 226 -2.49 7.93 -15.19
N PHE A 227 -3.19 6.90 -14.72
CA PHE A 227 -2.58 5.75 -14.07
C PHE A 227 -1.66 4.98 -15.03
N ASN A 228 -2.05 4.82 -16.29
CA ASN A 228 -1.19 4.21 -17.30
C ASN A 228 0.07 5.02 -17.58
N GLN A 229 0.01 6.37 -17.57
CA GLN A 229 1.21 7.20 -17.69
C GLN A 229 2.21 6.95 -16.55
N LEU A 230 1.73 6.77 -15.31
CA LEU A 230 2.59 6.42 -14.18
C LEU A 230 3.20 5.02 -14.34
N TRP A 231 2.40 4.06 -14.83
CA TRP A 231 2.86 2.71 -15.14
C TRP A 231 3.97 2.70 -16.19
N GLN A 232 3.83 3.48 -17.26
CA GLN A 232 4.88 3.60 -18.28
C GLN A 232 6.15 4.27 -17.75
N ALA A 233 6.02 5.22 -16.81
CA ALA A 233 7.16 5.89 -16.19
C ALA A 233 7.99 4.96 -15.28
N LEU A 234 7.38 3.92 -14.71
CA LEU A 234 8.07 2.91 -13.90
C LEU A 234 9.03 2.05 -14.74
N GLN A 235 8.81 1.97 -16.06
CA GLN A 235 9.57 1.13 -16.97
C GLN A 235 10.67 1.90 -17.71
N ALA A 236 10.72 3.22 -17.60
CA ALA A 236 11.62 4.12 -18.34
C ALA A 236 12.90 4.42 -17.55
#